data_aa7affa9d6f1d3c9d60b802f45d154d3
#
_entry.id   aa7affa9d6f1d3c9d60b802f45d154d3
#
_cell.length_a   1.000
_cell.length_b   1.000
_cell.length_c   1.000
_cell.angle_alpha   90.00
_cell.angle_beta   90.00
_cell.angle_gamma   90.00
#
_symmetry.space_group_name_H-M   'P 1'
#
loop_
_entity.id
_entity.type
_entity.pdbx_description
1 polymer ?
#
loop_
_entity_poly.entity_id
_entity_poly.type
_entity_poly.pdbx_seq_one_letter_code
_entity_poly.pdbx_strand_id
1 'polypeptide(L)'
;MKSNGTKVSTGFTVIELLVAVAIVGILATIAIPQYGSYITRSRILDAFAKLSDYRTRMEQYFLDRRSYLDDTGACGVAPTSIPGSADSFQVACIATARSFVYTATGIDAKGMARFVYTIDEAGSRGTVSLPSGWTRNADCWTIRADGSCV
;
A
#
# COMPACT_ATOMS: atom_id res chain seq x y z
N MET A 1 43.88 -50.40 -15.32
CA MET A 1 43.20 -49.80 -16.47
C MET A 1 42.08 -48.90 -15.95
N LYS A 2 42.22 -47.54 -16.04
CA LYS A 2 41.18 -46.57 -15.66
C LYS A 2 40.39 -46.23 -16.93
N SER A 3 39.12 -46.58 -16.97
CA SER A 3 38.20 -46.19 -18.02
C SER A 3 37.81 -44.72 -17.82
N ASN A 4 38.27 -43.82 -18.71
CA ASN A 4 37.79 -42.43 -18.77
C ASN A 4 36.46 -42.42 -19.51
N GLY A 5 35.35 -42.34 -18.77
CA GLY A 5 34.03 -42.06 -19.33
C GLY A 5 33.99 -40.62 -19.86
N THR A 6 33.95 -40.43 -21.16
CA THR A 6 33.68 -39.15 -21.84
C THR A 6 32.24 -38.70 -21.52
N LYS A 7 32.11 -37.64 -20.72
CA LYS A 7 30.81 -36.96 -20.54
C LYS A 7 30.42 -36.29 -21.86
N VAL A 8 29.41 -36.82 -22.51
CA VAL A 8 28.78 -36.18 -23.67
C VAL A 8 28.00 -34.96 -23.14
N SER A 9 28.47 -33.77 -23.41
CA SER A 9 27.71 -32.53 -23.19
C SER A 9 26.68 -32.39 -24.30
N THR A 10 25.40 -32.61 -24.01
CA THR A 10 24.28 -32.30 -24.92
C THR A 10 24.08 -30.79 -24.92
N GLY A 11 24.35 -30.13 -26.04
CA GLY A 11 24.06 -28.73 -26.28
C GLY A 11 22.56 -28.53 -26.56
N PHE A 12 22.01 -27.34 -26.19
CA PHE A 12 20.64 -26.95 -26.51
C PHE A 12 20.46 -26.76 -28.03
N THR A 13 19.33 -27.22 -28.55
CA THR A 13 18.98 -26.99 -29.96
C THR A 13 18.35 -25.59 -30.13
N VAL A 14 18.49 -25.01 -31.34
CA VAL A 14 17.89 -23.71 -31.65
C VAL A 14 16.35 -23.73 -31.50
N ILE A 15 15.73 -24.87 -31.86
CA ILE A 15 14.28 -25.01 -31.74
C ILE A 15 13.81 -25.07 -30.28
N GLU A 16 14.59 -25.68 -29.42
CA GLU A 16 14.31 -25.74 -27.99
C GLU A 16 14.36 -24.34 -27.32
N LEU A 17 15.34 -23.51 -27.76
CA LEU A 17 15.41 -22.12 -27.35
C LEU A 17 14.21 -21.31 -27.85
N LEU A 18 13.82 -21.48 -29.12
CA LEU A 18 12.67 -20.78 -29.70
C LEU A 18 11.35 -21.12 -28.98
N VAL A 19 11.13 -22.40 -28.68
CA VAL A 19 9.94 -22.84 -27.93
C VAL A 19 9.96 -22.28 -26.52
N ALA A 20 11.09 -22.30 -25.82
CA ALA A 20 11.21 -21.74 -24.49
C ALA A 20 10.89 -20.23 -24.46
N VAL A 21 11.42 -19.44 -25.39
CA VAL A 21 11.15 -18.01 -25.47
C VAL A 21 9.68 -17.73 -25.83
N ALA A 22 9.06 -18.54 -26.69
CA ALA A 22 7.65 -18.42 -27.03
C ALA A 22 6.75 -18.64 -25.79
N ILE A 23 7.03 -19.67 -24.99
CA ILE A 23 6.29 -19.97 -23.75
C ILE A 23 6.46 -18.82 -22.74
N VAL A 24 7.69 -18.34 -22.51
CA VAL A 24 7.96 -17.20 -21.63
C VAL A 24 7.22 -15.95 -22.10
N GLY A 25 7.20 -15.67 -23.39
CA GLY A 25 6.44 -14.56 -23.98
C GLY A 25 4.94 -14.61 -23.67
N ILE A 26 4.32 -15.78 -23.81
CA ILE A 26 2.90 -15.96 -23.50
C ILE A 26 2.63 -15.76 -22.00
N LEU A 27 3.47 -16.31 -21.13
CA LEU A 27 3.32 -16.16 -19.67
C LEU A 27 3.52 -14.70 -19.23
N ALA A 28 4.45 -13.98 -19.84
CA ALA A 28 4.74 -12.58 -19.53
C ALA A 28 3.54 -11.66 -19.81
N THR A 29 2.77 -11.92 -20.87
CA THR A 29 1.57 -11.10 -21.19
C THR A 29 0.51 -11.11 -20.08
N ILE A 30 0.41 -12.19 -19.33
CA ILE A 30 -0.53 -12.33 -18.21
C ILE A 30 0.10 -11.84 -16.90
N ALA A 31 1.39 -12.10 -16.69
CA ALA A 31 2.07 -11.80 -15.43
C ALA A 31 2.30 -10.28 -15.21
N ILE A 32 2.63 -9.53 -16.26
CA ILE A 32 2.98 -8.11 -16.14
C ILE A 32 1.80 -7.25 -15.63
N PRO A 33 0.56 -7.32 -16.17
CA PRO A 33 -0.55 -6.50 -15.66
C PRO A 33 -0.96 -6.87 -14.22
N GLN A 34 -0.84 -8.13 -13.84
CA GLN A 34 -1.14 -8.60 -12.48
C GLN A 34 -0.16 -8.01 -11.45
N TYR A 35 1.11 -7.88 -11.82
CA TYR A 35 2.15 -7.33 -10.95
C TYR A 35 1.86 -5.87 -10.54
N GLY A 36 1.40 -5.03 -11.48
CA GLY A 36 1.04 -3.64 -11.19
C GLY A 36 -0.07 -3.50 -10.15
N SER A 37 -1.13 -4.31 -10.26
CA SER A 37 -2.22 -4.32 -9.31
C SER A 37 -1.79 -4.82 -7.91
N TYR A 38 -0.90 -5.79 -7.85
CA TYR A 38 -0.33 -6.29 -6.60
C TYR A 38 0.47 -5.21 -5.86
N ILE A 39 1.34 -4.48 -6.57
CA ILE A 39 2.13 -3.38 -5.99
C ILE A 39 1.23 -2.26 -5.47
N THR A 40 0.22 -1.85 -6.25
CA THR A 40 -0.75 -0.84 -5.82
C THR A 40 -1.45 -1.26 -4.53
N ARG A 41 -1.92 -2.50 -4.46
CA ARG A 41 -2.58 -3.06 -3.27
C ARG A 41 -1.64 -3.12 -2.06
N SER A 42 -0.38 -3.52 -2.25
CA SER A 42 0.62 -3.52 -1.17
C SER A 42 0.82 -2.13 -0.57
N ARG A 43 0.90 -1.08 -1.42
CA ARG A 43 1.02 0.30 -0.97
C ARG A 43 -0.23 0.79 -0.22
N ILE A 44 -1.42 0.40 -0.67
CA ILE A 44 -2.68 0.71 0.02
C ILE A 44 -2.70 0.07 1.42
N LEU A 45 -2.29 -1.18 1.54
CA LEU A 45 -2.22 -1.88 2.84
C LEU A 45 -1.22 -1.22 3.79
N ASP A 46 -0.09 -0.69 3.29
CA ASP A 46 0.85 0.09 4.09
C ASP A 46 0.19 1.36 4.67
N ALA A 47 -0.61 2.07 3.87
CA ALA A 47 -1.37 3.22 4.35
C ALA A 47 -2.37 2.83 5.46
N PHE A 48 -3.06 1.70 5.33
CA PHE A 48 -4.01 1.21 6.34
C PHE A 48 -3.30 0.83 7.64
N ALA A 49 -2.14 0.20 7.54
CA ALA A 49 -1.31 -0.12 8.72
C ALA A 49 -0.88 1.16 9.46
N LYS A 50 -0.42 2.19 8.72
CA LYS A 50 -0.04 3.48 9.29
C LYS A 50 -1.22 4.20 9.95
N LEU A 51 -2.36 4.28 9.28
CA LEU A 51 -3.57 4.89 9.86
C LEU A 51 -4.00 4.18 11.14
N SER A 52 -3.95 2.85 11.17
CA SER A 52 -4.29 2.05 12.34
C SER A 52 -3.30 2.25 13.50
N ASP A 53 -1.99 2.36 13.18
CA ASP A 53 -0.94 2.64 14.16
C ASP A 53 -1.11 4.04 14.78
N TYR A 54 -1.31 5.08 13.94
CA TYR A 54 -1.57 6.44 14.44
C TYR A 54 -2.82 6.53 15.30
N ARG A 55 -3.91 5.85 14.91
CA ARG A 55 -5.11 5.77 15.75
C ARG A 55 -4.79 5.15 17.10
N THR A 56 -4.11 4.01 17.14
CA THR A 56 -3.77 3.32 18.39
C THR A 56 -2.91 4.20 19.30
N ARG A 57 -1.91 4.87 18.77
CA ARG A 57 -1.06 5.82 19.53
C ARG A 57 -1.87 7.02 20.04
N MET A 58 -2.79 7.54 19.24
CA MET A 58 -3.63 8.66 19.64
C MET A 58 -4.59 8.28 20.78
N GLU A 59 -5.14 7.06 20.76
CA GLU A 59 -5.94 6.55 21.87
C GLU A 59 -5.09 6.40 23.15
N GLN A 60 -3.86 5.91 23.04
CA GLN A 60 -2.93 5.84 24.19
C GLN A 60 -2.63 7.25 24.72
N TYR A 61 -2.37 8.21 23.84
CA TYR A 61 -2.16 9.60 24.23
C TYR A 61 -3.38 10.18 24.98
N PHE A 62 -4.59 9.91 24.51
CA PHE A 62 -5.82 10.34 25.17
C PHE A 62 -6.00 9.72 26.57
N LEU A 63 -5.61 8.48 26.78
CA LEU A 63 -5.67 7.85 28.11
C LEU A 63 -4.82 8.60 29.15
N ASP A 64 -3.67 9.13 28.70
CA ASP A 64 -2.73 9.86 29.57
C ASP A 64 -3.15 11.33 29.75
N ARG A 65 -3.58 12.01 28.67
CA ARG A 65 -3.80 13.45 28.63
C ARG A 65 -5.26 13.89 28.70
N ARG A 66 -6.19 12.96 28.47
CA ARG A 66 -7.65 13.22 28.39
C ARG A 66 -8.02 14.26 27.32
N SER A 67 -7.17 14.44 26.33
CA SER A 67 -7.35 15.30 25.17
C SER A 67 -6.58 14.70 23.99
N TYR A 68 -7.10 14.84 22.79
CA TYR A 68 -6.38 14.50 21.54
C TYR A 68 -5.49 15.63 21.03
N LEU A 69 -5.56 16.82 21.69
CA LEU A 69 -4.68 17.95 21.40
C LEU A 69 -3.47 17.96 22.35
N ASP A 70 -2.34 18.39 21.84
CA ASP A 70 -1.16 18.73 22.64
C ASP A 70 -1.28 20.13 23.26
N ASP A 71 -0.25 20.55 23.98
CA ASP A 71 -0.20 21.85 24.68
C ASP A 71 -0.15 23.05 23.69
N THR A 72 0.09 22.82 22.40
CA THR A 72 0.09 23.83 21.33
C THR A 72 -1.23 23.90 20.57
N GLY A 73 -2.16 22.99 20.85
CA GLY A 73 -3.42 22.85 20.12
C GLY A 73 -3.33 22.06 18.82
N ALA A 74 -2.21 21.38 18.58
CA ALA A 74 -2.03 20.44 17.47
C ALA A 74 -2.44 19.01 17.87
N CYS A 75 -2.44 18.06 16.91
CA CYS A 75 -2.67 16.67 17.21
C CYS A 75 -1.62 16.12 18.19
N GLY A 76 -2.05 15.52 19.28
CA GLY A 76 -1.18 14.96 20.32
C GLY A 76 -0.21 13.89 19.82
N VAL A 77 -0.56 13.21 18.73
CA VAL A 77 0.35 12.34 17.97
C VAL A 77 0.43 12.85 16.54
N ALA A 78 1.41 13.73 16.29
CA ALA A 78 1.64 14.29 14.96
C ALA A 78 2.20 13.22 14.01
N PRO A 79 1.64 13.09 12.78
CA PRO A 79 2.22 12.21 11.77
C PRO A 79 3.62 12.69 11.37
N THR A 80 4.58 11.78 11.38
CA THR A 80 5.96 12.06 10.94
C THR A 80 6.08 11.77 9.46
N SER A 81 6.21 12.79 8.62
CA SER A 81 6.61 12.62 7.23
C SER A 81 8.13 12.79 7.13
N ILE A 82 8.84 11.75 6.73
CA ILE A 82 10.28 11.83 6.48
C ILE A 82 10.47 12.18 4.99
N PRO A 83 11.01 13.36 4.65
CA PRO A 83 11.31 13.70 3.27
C PRO A 83 12.24 12.65 2.64
N GLY A 84 11.89 12.16 1.45
CA GLY A 84 12.67 11.12 0.77
C GLY A 84 12.42 9.69 1.24
N SER A 85 11.48 9.47 2.16
CA SER A 85 11.07 8.12 2.57
C SER A 85 10.51 7.30 1.39
N ALA A 86 10.57 5.97 1.52
CA ALA A 86 9.94 5.06 0.58
C ALA A 86 8.39 5.09 0.63
N ASP A 87 7.82 5.96 1.47
CA ASP A 87 6.40 6.07 1.71
C ASP A 87 5.63 6.41 0.43
N SER A 88 4.53 5.73 0.25
CA SER A 88 3.61 5.95 -0.88
C SER A 88 2.44 6.86 -0.50
N PHE A 89 2.26 7.16 0.79
CA PHE A 89 1.22 8.01 1.35
C PHE A 89 1.80 9.00 2.35
N GLN A 90 1.26 10.21 2.32
CA GLN A 90 1.47 11.21 3.35
C GLN A 90 0.28 11.17 4.31
N VAL A 91 0.54 11.18 5.61
CA VAL A 91 -0.52 11.20 6.62
C VAL A 91 -0.62 12.61 7.21
N ALA A 92 -1.84 13.10 7.37
CA ALA A 92 -2.18 14.33 8.08
C ALA A 92 -3.15 14.02 9.22
N CYS A 93 -3.17 14.87 10.23
CA CYS A 93 -4.07 14.77 11.37
C CYS A 93 -4.79 16.10 11.58
N ILE A 94 -6.08 16.02 11.88
CA ILE A 94 -6.89 17.13 12.39
C ILE A 94 -7.55 16.61 13.68
N ALA A 95 -7.46 17.38 14.77
CA ALA A 95 -8.02 16.98 16.06
C ALA A 95 -8.73 18.14 16.77
N THR A 96 -9.60 17.77 17.68
CA THR A 96 -10.17 18.59 18.75
C THR A 96 -9.80 17.95 20.09
N ALA A 97 -10.25 18.50 21.21
CA ALA A 97 -10.02 17.86 22.50
C ALA A 97 -10.66 16.46 22.61
N ARG A 98 -11.72 16.14 21.81
CA ARG A 98 -12.51 14.93 21.94
C ARG A 98 -12.69 14.10 20.67
N SER A 99 -12.15 14.55 19.55
CA SER A 99 -12.24 13.84 18.27
C SER A 99 -10.96 14.06 17.47
N PHE A 100 -10.67 13.14 16.57
CA PHE A 100 -9.61 13.30 15.57
C PHE A 100 -9.94 12.59 14.28
N VAL A 101 -9.29 12.99 13.20
CA VAL A 101 -9.29 12.30 11.92
C VAL A 101 -7.87 12.26 11.38
N TYR A 102 -7.36 11.07 11.13
CA TYR A 102 -6.17 10.87 10.32
C TYR A 102 -6.55 10.67 8.85
N THR A 103 -5.86 11.34 7.97
CA THR A 103 -6.05 11.26 6.52
C THR A 103 -4.75 10.83 5.85
N ALA A 104 -4.76 9.71 5.14
CA ALA A 104 -3.66 9.25 4.30
C ALA A 104 -3.94 9.67 2.86
N THR A 105 -3.08 10.52 2.29
CA THR A 105 -3.15 10.99 0.91
C THR A 105 -2.03 10.38 0.09
N GLY A 106 -2.38 9.74 -1.01
CA GLY A 106 -1.42 9.10 -1.91
C GLY A 106 -0.51 10.10 -2.62
N ILE A 107 0.77 9.77 -2.70
CA ILE A 107 1.80 10.58 -3.35
C ILE A 107 1.82 10.30 -4.85
N ASP A 108 1.64 11.33 -5.66
CA ASP A 108 1.57 11.21 -7.13
C ASP A 108 2.86 10.62 -7.72
N ALA A 109 4.01 11.12 -7.31
CA ALA A 109 5.32 10.62 -7.74
C ALA A 109 5.56 9.11 -7.43
N LYS A 110 4.73 8.52 -6.57
CA LYS A 110 4.74 7.09 -6.23
C LYS A 110 3.61 6.32 -6.93
N GLY A 111 2.87 6.94 -7.86
CA GLY A 111 1.76 6.33 -8.57
C GLY A 111 0.52 6.09 -7.71
N MET A 112 0.36 6.84 -6.60
CA MET A 112 -0.76 6.73 -5.69
C MET A 112 -1.66 7.97 -5.71
N ALA A 113 -1.61 8.76 -6.77
CA ALA A 113 -2.47 9.93 -6.95
C ALA A 113 -3.95 9.57 -6.75
N ARG A 114 -4.68 10.47 -6.09
CA ARG A 114 -6.12 10.35 -5.81
C ARG A 114 -6.55 9.28 -4.81
N PHE A 115 -5.67 8.42 -4.32
CA PHE A 115 -6.01 7.54 -3.21
C PHE A 115 -6.02 8.35 -1.90
N VAL A 116 -7.18 8.47 -1.26
CA VAL A 116 -7.33 9.19 0.01
C VAL A 116 -8.19 8.36 0.95
N TYR A 117 -7.63 8.05 2.11
CA TYR A 117 -8.27 7.23 3.15
C TYR A 117 -8.27 7.96 4.49
N THR A 118 -9.29 7.70 5.31
CA THR A 118 -9.44 8.30 6.64
C THR A 118 -9.71 7.24 7.70
N ILE A 119 -9.37 7.60 8.95
CA ILE A 119 -9.80 6.90 10.15
C ILE A 119 -10.04 7.93 11.27
N ASP A 120 -11.08 7.72 12.06
CA ASP A 120 -11.44 8.59 13.19
C ASP A 120 -11.27 7.90 14.56
N GLU A 121 -11.61 8.60 15.63
CA GLU A 121 -11.58 8.11 17.02
C GLU A 121 -12.51 6.91 17.24
N ALA A 122 -13.65 6.85 16.57
CA ALA A 122 -14.58 5.73 16.65
C ALA A 122 -14.05 4.48 15.91
N GLY A 123 -12.95 4.63 15.15
CA GLY A 123 -12.42 3.58 14.29
C GLY A 123 -13.16 3.44 12.97
N SER A 124 -14.00 4.44 12.61
CA SER A 124 -14.68 4.48 11.32
C SER A 124 -13.67 4.67 10.22
N ARG A 125 -13.70 3.77 9.25
CA ARG A 125 -12.81 3.75 8.11
C ARG A 125 -13.52 4.35 6.92
N GLY A 126 -12.88 5.30 6.25
CA GLY A 126 -13.45 5.96 5.08
C GLY A 126 -12.54 5.95 3.88
N THR A 127 -13.12 5.81 2.70
CA THR A 127 -12.45 6.08 1.43
C THR A 127 -12.99 7.39 0.88
N VAL A 128 -12.17 8.44 0.88
CA VAL A 128 -12.56 9.79 0.46
C VAL A 128 -12.47 9.95 -1.05
N SER A 129 -11.37 9.47 -1.65
CA SER A 129 -11.12 9.60 -3.09
C SER A 129 -10.38 8.38 -3.62
N LEU A 130 -10.61 8.07 -4.90
CA LEU A 130 -9.95 7.02 -5.68
C LEU A 130 -9.71 7.50 -7.12
N PRO A 131 -8.76 6.92 -7.85
CA PRO A 131 -8.56 7.20 -9.26
C PRO A 131 -9.73 6.69 -10.12
N SER A 132 -9.82 7.17 -11.36
CA SER A 132 -10.81 6.71 -12.35
C SER A 132 -10.70 5.19 -12.55
N GLY A 133 -11.85 4.54 -12.74
CA GLY A 133 -11.95 3.08 -12.89
C GLY A 133 -12.00 2.30 -11.58
N TRP A 134 -11.99 3.00 -10.42
CA TRP A 134 -12.21 2.39 -9.11
C TRP A 134 -13.61 2.71 -8.58
N THR A 135 -14.27 1.72 -8.00
CA THR A 135 -15.54 1.90 -7.29
C THR A 135 -15.26 2.32 -5.85
N ARG A 136 -15.71 3.50 -5.44
CA ARG A 136 -15.52 3.99 -4.08
C ARG A 136 -16.62 3.49 -3.16
N ASN A 137 -16.24 2.96 -2.01
CA ASN A 137 -17.13 2.79 -0.87
C ASN A 137 -16.71 3.77 0.24
N ALA A 138 -17.66 4.62 0.69
CA ALA A 138 -17.36 5.69 1.63
C ALA A 138 -17.13 5.17 3.06
N ASP A 139 -17.77 4.07 3.43
CA ASP A 139 -17.88 3.55 4.80
C ASP A 139 -16.84 2.44 5.13
N CYS A 140 -15.86 2.26 4.26
CA CYS A 140 -14.80 1.29 4.44
C CYS A 140 -13.56 1.66 3.62
N TRP A 141 -12.45 0.98 3.86
CA TRP A 141 -11.23 1.15 3.09
C TRP A 141 -11.27 0.29 1.82
N THR A 142 -11.55 0.91 0.69
CA THR A 142 -11.54 0.24 -0.61
C THR A 142 -10.11 -0.19 -0.99
N ILE A 143 -9.93 -1.48 -1.28
CA ILE A 143 -8.62 -2.08 -1.55
C ILE A 143 -8.47 -2.59 -2.99
N ARG A 144 -9.57 -2.68 -3.74
CA ARG A 144 -9.59 -3.13 -5.14
C ARG A 144 -10.45 -2.22 -5.99
N ALA A 145 -10.22 -2.26 -7.29
CA ALA A 145 -10.95 -1.45 -8.26
C ALA A 145 -12.46 -1.81 -8.31
N ASP A 146 -12.83 -3.03 -7.97
CA ASP A 146 -14.22 -3.50 -7.90
C ASP A 146 -15.02 -2.93 -6.71
N GLY A 147 -14.38 -2.17 -5.80
CA GLY A 147 -15.00 -1.64 -4.60
C GLY A 147 -14.90 -2.56 -3.38
N SER A 148 -14.20 -3.67 -3.48
CA SER A 148 -13.95 -4.55 -2.34
C SER A 148 -13.19 -3.81 -1.23
N CYS A 149 -13.62 -4.03 0.02
CA CYS A 149 -13.16 -3.34 1.22
C CYS A 149 -12.49 -4.25 2.26
N VAL A 150 -11.83 -3.61 3.22
CA VAL A 150 -11.33 -4.20 4.48
C VAL A 150 -11.69 -3.31 5.65
#